data_c6a58bf23d531433d45ed76dc934a38c
#
_entry.id   c6a58bf23d531433d45ed76dc934a38c
#
_cell.length_a   1.000
_cell.length_b   1.000
_cell.length_c   1.000
_cell.angle_alpha   90.00
_cell.angle_beta   90.00
_cell.angle_gamma   90.00
#
_symmetry.space_group_name_H-M   'P 1'
#
loop_
_entity.id
_entity.type
_entity.pdbx_description
1 polymer ?
#
loop_
_entity_poly.entity_id
_entity_poly.type
_entity_poly.pdbx_seq_one_letter_code
_entity_poly.pdbx_strand_id
1 'polypeptide(L)'
;MSGGDLMHSAEIKELVRDAYRHVPPTTEAVARALYSPQELAGVPPSAVTRSLGVANHLRFADIRPGDTVLDLGCGGGIDTILAARRLGPGGRVVALDFLPEMLTRTAHAAAEAGLANVEPLEGEVEAIPLDDASVDLIISNGVINLSPRKARVMAECARVLRPGGRLCVSDLTVRQEDLPPEILTRPAAWAGCVAGALAEADVVRKLARVGFQDIDIPYRRPLGIDDCALYPLFDPDTIALMRRLVPPERQHAVAVAVVVRARGAG
;
A
#
# COMPACT_ATOMS: atom_id res chain seq x y z
N MET A 1 -13.09 1.76 25.24
CA MET A 1 -13.36 1.45 23.81
C MET A 1 -14.67 0.68 23.78
N SER A 2 -15.72 1.21 23.13
CA SER A 2 -17.03 0.57 23.09
C SER A 2 -16.99 -0.65 22.16
N GLY A 3 -17.73 -1.73 22.50
CA GLY A 3 -17.76 -2.97 21.71
C GLY A 3 -18.22 -2.80 20.26
N GLY A 4 -18.87 -1.69 19.92
CA GLY A 4 -19.26 -1.36 18.55
C GLY A 4 -18.11 -1.05 17.59
N ASP A 5 -17.01 -0.49 18.12
CA ASP A 5 -15.84 -0.15 17.31
C ASP A 5 -15.03 -1.39 16.86
N LEU A 6 -15.04 -2.44 17.68
CA LEU A 6 -14.37 -3.71 17.38
C LEU A 6 -15.09 -4.53 16.31
N MET A 7 -16.41 -4.56 16.34
CA MET A 7 -17.22 -5.25 15.32
C MET A 7 -17.07 -4.58 13.96
N HIS A 8 -17.17 -3.27 13.90
CA HIS A 8 -16.98 -2.53 12.65
C HIS A 8 -15.57 -2.72 12.03
N SER A 9 -14.52 -2.77 12.86
CA SER A 9 -13.15 -3.05 12.41
C SER A 9 -12.99 -4.47 11.84
N ALA A 10 -13.66 -5.48 12.42
CA ALA A 10 -13.62 -6.85 11.92
C ALA A 10 -14.34 -6.98 10.57
N GLU A 11 -15.48 -6.33 10.42
CA GLU A 11 -16.25 -6.32 9.17
C GLU A 11 -15.46 -5.69 8.02
N ILE A 12 -14.77 -4.56 8.27
CA ILE A 12 -13.92 -3.93 7.27
C ILE A 12 -12.76 -4.85 6.86
N LYS A 13 -12.10 -5.50 7.81
CA LYS A 13 -11.01 -6.44 7.51
C LYS A 13 -11.49 -7.62 6.68
N GLU A 14 -12.68 -8.16 6.97
CA GLU A 14 -13.26 -9.26 6.20
C GLU A 14 -13.61 -8.82 4.78
N LEU A 15 -14.19 -7.62 4.63
CA LEU A 15 -14.47 -7.02 3.33
C LEU A 15 -13.19 -6.88 2.48
N VAL A 16 -12.12 -6.36 3.07
CA VAL A 16 -10.82 -6.21 2.39
C VAL A 16 -10.28 -7.59 2.02
N ARG A 17 -10.30 -8.55 2.96
CA ARG A 17 -9.83 -9.92 2.75
C ARG A 17 -10.55 -10.58 1.57
N ASP A 18 -11.86 -10.47 1.53
CA ASP A 18 -12.69 -11.05 0.47
C ASP A 18 -12.42 -10.39 -0.89
N ALA A 19 -12.36 -9.06 -0.94
CA ALA A 19 -12.06 -8.32 -2.15
C ALA A 19 -10.71 -8.72 -2.76
N TYR A 20 -9.64 -8.77 -1.96
CA TYR A 20 -8.29 -9.07 -2.44
C TYR A 20 -8.09 -10.56 -2.78
N ARG A 21 -8.79 -11.47 -2.10
CA ARG A 21 -8.77 -12.90 -2.43
C ARG A 21 -9.31 -13.18 -3.82
N HIS A 22 -10.35 -12.44 -4.24
CA HIS A 22 -11.07 -12.67 -5.49
C HIS A 22 -10.62 -11.75 -6.65
N VAL A 23 -9.63 -10.87 -6.45
CA VAL A 23 -9.12 -10.02 -7.54
C VAL A 23 -8.63 -10.88 -8.71
N PRO A 24 -9.16 -10.69 -9.92
CA PRO A 24 -8.72 -11.43 -11.10
C PRO A 24 -7.30 -11.05 -11.54
N PRO A 25 -6.57 -11.91 -12.26
CA PRO A 25 -5.21 -11.65 -12.72
C PRO A 25 -5.19 -10.74 -13.98
N THR A 26 -5.80 -9.57 -13.90
CA THR A 26 -5.95 -8.66 -15.06
C THR A 26 -5.31 -7.29 -14.86
N THR A 27 -4.48 -7.12 -13.83
CA THR A 27 -3.97 -5.81 -13.41
C THR A 27 -2.60 -5.44 -14.00
N GLU A 28 -2.14 -6.11 -15.06
CA GLU A 28 -0.90 -5.74 -15.76
C GLU A 28 -0.91 -4.27 -16.20
N ALA A 29 -2.08 -3.74 -16.58
CA ALA A 29 -2.25 -2.34 -16.96
C ALA A 29 -1.86 -1.39 -15.83
N VAL A 30 -2.18 -1.73 -14.56
CA VAL A 30 -1.79 -0.93 -13.39
C VAL A 30 -0.27 -0.92 -13.24
N ALA A 31 0.38 -2.08 -13.31
CA ALA A 31 1.84 -2.16 -13.22
C ALA A 31 2.52 -1.34 -14.33
N ARG A 32 2.05 -1.47 -15.56
CA ARG A 32 2.59 -0.71 -16.72
C ARG A 32 2.35 0.79 -16.64
N ALA A 33 1.33 1.23 -15.92
CA ALA A 33 1.09 2.65 -15.67
C ALA A 33 2.01 3.23 -14.59
N LEU A 34 2.51 2.41 -13.68
CA LEU A 34 3.33 2.83 -12.53
C LEU A 34 4.84 2.65 -12.74
N TYR A 35 5.22 1.56 -13.39
CA TYR A 35 6.62 1.17 -13.58
C TYR A 35 7.01 1.24 -15.04
N SER A 36 8.22 1.72 -15.32
CA SER A 36 8.77 1.74 -16.67
C SER A 36 9.08 0.31 -17.17
N PRO A 37 9.17 0.08 -18.49
CA PRO A 37 9.60 -1.19 -19.04
C PRO A 37 10.95 -1.67 -18.50
N GLN A 38 11.86 -0.76 -18.21
CA GLN A 38 13.17 -1.06 -17.65
C GLN A 38 13.08 -1.55 -16.20
N GLU A 39 12.20 -0.94 -15.39
CA GLU A 39 11.95 -1.39 -14.01
C GLU A 39 11.27 -2.76 -14.00
N LEU A 40 10.36 -3.03 -14.93
CA LEU A 40 9.68 -4.33 -15.07
C LEU A 40 10.55 -5.41 -15.71
N ALA A 41 11.68 -5.05 -16.31
CA ALA A 41 12.56 -6.02 -16.94
C ALA A 41 13.01 -7.10 -15.96
N GLY A 42 12.69 -8.37 -16.30
CA GLY A 42 12.97 -9.52 -15.45
C GLY A 42 12.12 -9.64 -14.18
N VAL A 43 11.13 -8.77 -13.96
CA VAL A 43 10.09 -9.05 -12.96
C VAL A 43 9.17 -10.13 -13.52
N PRO A 44 8.92 -11.21 -12.79
CA PRO A 44 8.07 -12.30 -13.28
C PRO A 44 6.65 -11.83 -13.61
N PRO A 45 6.03 -12.33 -14.69
CA PRO A 45 4.64 -12.01 -15.04
C PRO A 45 3.65 -12.31 -13.91
N SER A 46 3.94 -13.30 -13.08
CA SER A 46 3.15 -13.66 -11.90
C SER A 46 3.02 -12.50 -10.90
N ALA A 47 4.07 -11.68 -10.74
CA ALA A 47 4.04 -10.48 -9.90
C ALA A 47 3.39 -9.29 -10.63
N VAL A 48 3.70 -9.10 -11.92
CA VAL A 48 3.19 -7.97 -12.72
C VAL A 48 1.67 -8.00 -12.85
N THR A 49 1.09 -9.18 -13.12
CA THR A 49 -0.36 -9.36 -13.32
C THR A 49 -1.20 -9.24 -12.06
N ARG A 50 -0.59 -9.00 -10.92
CA ARG A 50 -1.26 -8.86 -9.61
C ARG A 50 -0.94 -7.55 -8.91
N SER A 51 -0.34 -6.60 -9.61
CA SER A 51 -0.04 -5.27 -9.06
C SER A 51 -1.30 -4.44 -8.88
N LEU A 52 -1.53 -3.96 -7.68
CA LEU A 52 -2.64 -3.07 -7.29
C LEU A 52 -2.11 -1.79 -6.62
N GLY A 53 -0.84 -1.49 -6.76
CA GLY A 53 -0.23 -0.28 -6.20
C GLY A 53 -0.82 1.01 -6.75
N VAL A 54 -0.58 2.11 -6.06
CA VAL A 54 -1.12 3.45 -6.41
C VAL A 54 -0.06 4.40 -6.95
N ALA A 55 1.23 4.15 -6.64
CA ALA A 55 2.36 4.89 -7.17
C ALA A 55 3.65 4.05 -7.15
N ASN A 56 4.68 4.49 -7.90
CA ASN A 56 6.01 3.90 -7.80
C ASN A 56 6.83 4.61 -6.70
N HIS A 57 6.60 4.24 -5.45
CA HIS A 57 7.28 4.81 -4.30
C HIS A 57 8.76 4.42 -4.22
N LEU A 58 9.16 3.32 -4.87
CA LEU A 58 10.55 2.86 -4.89
C LEU A 58 11.52 3.84 -5.56
N ARG A 59 11.02 4.77 -6.39
CA ARG A 59 11.84 5.86 -6.94
C ARG A 59 12.27 6.88 -5.89
N PHE A 60 11.59 6.90 -4.76
CA PHE A 60 11.82 7.83 -3.65
C PHE A 60 12.36 7.13 -2.41
N ALA A 61 12.33 5.79 -2.39
CA ALA A 61 12.85 4.98 -1.30
C ALA A 61 14.38 4.96 -1.34
N ASP A 62 15.01 5.33 -0.22
CA ASP A 62 16.45 5.26 -0.01
C ASP A 62 16.82 3.82 0.41
N ILE A 63 16.78 2.89 -0.56
CA ILE A 63 17.17 1.49 -0.37
C ILE A 63 18.67 1.40 -0.44
N ARG A 64 19.31 0.85 0.61
CA ARG A 64 20.76 0.72 0.71
C ARG A 64 21.18 -0.76 0.70
N PRO A 65 22.30 -1.10 0.08
CA PRO A 65 22.85 -2.45 0.19
C PRO A 65 23.02 -2.87 1.64
N GLY A 66 22.55 -4.08 1.98
CA GLY A 66 22.61 -4.60 3.34
C GLY A 66 21.45 -4.25 4.26
N ASP A 67 20.51 -3.37 3.85
CA ASP A 67 19.33 -3.07 4.65
C ASP A 67 18.46 -4.32 4.89
N THR A 68 17.76 -4.32 6.01
CA THR A 68 16.53 -5.12 6.21
C THR A 68 15.33 -4.24 5.86
N VAL A 69 14.64 -4.58 4.79
CA VAL A 69 13.44 -3.86 4.30
C VAL A 69 12.19 -4.63 4.69
N LEU A 70 11.20 -3.96 5.26
CA LEU A 70 9.85 -4.49 5.43
C LEU A 70 8.96 -3.96 4.31
N ASP A 71 8.42 -4.87 3.49
CA ASP A 71 7.37 -4.57 2.52
C ASP A 71 6.01 -4.85 3.17
N LEU A 72 5.30 -3.79 3.52
CA LEU A 72 4.07 -3.83 4.29
C LEU A 72 2.86 -4.01 3.35
N GLY A 73 2.32 -5.23 3.29
CA GLY A 73 1.29 -5.64 2.35
C GLY A 73 1.88 -5.95 0.97
N CYS A 74 2.73 -6.98 0.90
CA CYS A 74 3.52 -7.31 -0.30
C CYS A 74 2.69 -7.73 -1.53
N GLY A 75 1.46 -8.19 -1.34
CA GLY A 75 0.54 -8.59 -2.41
C GLY A 75 1.16 -9.61 -3.38
N GLY A 76 1.24 -9.27 -4.67
CA GLY A 76 1.84 -10.12 -5.70
C GLY A 76 3.38 -10.07 -5.77
N GLY A 77 4.04 -9.25 -4.95
CA GLY A 77 5.48 -9.22 -4.78
C GLY A 77 6.27 -8.31 -5.73
N ILE A 78 5.62 -7.46 -6.52
CA ILE A 78 6.33 -6.58 -7.48
C ILE A 78 7.32 -5.65 -6.77
N ASP A 79 6.90 -4.95 -5.72
CA ASP A 79 7.74 -4.03 -4.96
C ASP A 79 8.79 -4.79 -4.13
N THR A 80 8.41 -5.94 -3.57
CA THR A 80 9.33 -6.88 -2.91
C THR A 80 10.50 -7.27 -3.80
N ILE A 81 10.21 -7.71 -5.06
CA ILE A 81 11.24 -8.13 -6.02
C ILE A 81 12.14 -6.97 -6.41
N LEU A 82 11.55 -5.81 -6.70
CA LEU A 82 12.33 -4.62 -7.08
C LEU A 82 13.22 -4.14 -5.93
N ALA A 83 12.73 -4.19 -4.69
CA ALA A 83 13.51 -3.87 -3.50
C ALA A 83 14.64 -4.89 -3.26
N ALA A 84 14.35 -6.20 -3.32
CA ALA A 84 15.32 -7.26 -3.11
C ALA A 84 16.49 -7.20 -4.10
N ARG A 85 16.23 -6.84 -5.37
CA ARG A 85 17.27 -6.63 -6.38
C ARG A 85 18.17 -5.45 -6.04
N ARG A 86 17.60 -4.33 -5.55
CA ARG A 86 18.38 -3.14 -5.17
C ARG A 86 19.24 -3.37 -3.94
N LEU A 87 18.78 -4.20 -3.00
CA LEU A 87 19.51 -4.57 -1.78
C LEU A 87 20.76 -5.41 -2.07
N GLY A 88 20.71 -6.21 -3.13
CA GLY A 88 21.71 -7.22 -3.39
C GLY A 88 21.73 -8.36 -2.34
N PRO A 89 22.69 -9.27 -2.42
CA PRO A 89 22.69 -10.50 -1.59
C PRO A 89 22.96 -10.25 -0.10
N GLY A 90 23.47 -9.08 0.28
CA GLY A 90 23.77 -8.74 1.68
C GLY A 90 22.61 -8.17 2.46
N GLY A 91 21.51 -7.80 1.79
CA GLY A 91 20.28 -7.30 2.43
C GLY A 91 19.13 -8.29 2.25
N ARG A 92 18.01 -8.01 2.92
CA ARG A 92 16.81 -8.86 2.83
C ARG A 92 15.53 -8.05 2.81
N VAL A 93 14.48 -8.60 2.19
CA VAL A 93 13.13 -8.08 2.25
C VAL A 93 12.26 -9.03 3.06
N VAL A 94 11.68 -8.53 4.14
CA VAL A 94 10.58 -9.20 4.85
C VAL A 94 9.29 -8.77 4.16
N ALA A 95 8.63 -9.71 3.49
CA ALA A 95 7.41 -9.48 2.72
C ALA A 95 6.20 -9.85 3.58
N LEU A 96 5.58 -8.84 4.19
CA LEU A 96 4.44 -9.04 5.08
C LEU A 96 3.13 -8.96 4.30
N ASP A 97 2.26 -9.95 4.51
CA ASP A 97 0.85 -9.89 4.11
C ASP A 97 -0.02 -10.70 5.07
N PHE A 98 -1.31 -10.35 5.18
CA PHE A 98 -2.25 -11.09 6.02
C PHE A 98 -2.98 -12.20 5.26
N LEU A 99 -2.80 -12.27 3.92
CA LEU A 99 -3.34 -13.31 3.05
C LEU A 99 -2.25 -14.33 2.69
N PRO A 100 -2.34 -15.59 3.16
CA PRO A 100 -1.37 -16.64 2.81
C PRO A 100 -1.20 -16.84 1.30
N GLU A 101 -2.26 -16.61 0.53
CA GLU A 101 -2.24 -16.70 -0.92
C GLU A 101 -1.31 -15.64 -1.56
N MET A 102 -1.22 -14.44 -0.97
CA MET A 102 -0.31 -13.39 -1.44
C MET A 102 1.13 -13.73 -1.10
N LEU A 103 1.39 -14.25 0.09
CA LEU A 103 2.72 -14.72 0.48
C LEU A 103 3.22 -15.84 -0.43
N THR A 104 2.34 -16.80 -0.77
CA THR A 104 2.67 -17.88 -1.72
C THR A 104 3.04 -17.32 -3.09
N ARG A 105 2.30 -16.33 -3.59
CA ARG A 105 2.60 -15.66 -4.87
C ARG A 105 3.90 -14.90 -4.83
N THR A 106 4.15 -14.12 -3.77
CA THR A 106 5.40 -13.38 -3.59
C THR A 106 6.60 -14.32 -3.51
N ALA A 107 6.50 -15.43 -2.76
CA ALA A 107 7.56 -16.44 -2.68
C ALA A 107 7.84 -17.08 -4.04
N HIS A 108 6.78 -17.44 -4.78
CA HIS A 108 6.92 -18.01 -6.12
C HIS A 108 7.60 -17.03 -7.08
N ALA A 109 7.13 -15.78 -7.11
CA ALA A 109 7.72 -14.75 -7.96
C ALA A 109 9.18 -14.43 -7.58
N ALA A 110 9.53 -14.45 -6.30
CA ALA A 110 10.92 -14.29 -5.85
C ALA A 110 11.79 -15.45 -6.34
N ALA A 111 11.30 -16.68 -6.26
CA ALA A 111 12.00 -17.86 -6.77
C ALA A 111 12.20 -17.81 -8.30
N GLU A 112 11.15 -17.44 -9.07
CA GLU A 112 11.24 -17.22 -10.50
C GLU A 112 12.27 -16.13 -10.87
N ALA A 113 12.39 -15.10 -10.04
CA ALA A 113 13.36 -14.02 -10.20
C ALA A 113 14.79 -14.39 -9.75
N GLY A 114 14.99 -15.60 -9.20
CA GLY A 114 16.29 -16.07 -8.68
C GLY A 114 16.72 -15.33 -7.39
N LEU A 115 15.80 -14.81 -6.61
CA LEU A 115 16.06 -14.06 -5.39
C LEU A 115 15.95 -14.98 -4.16
N ALA A 116 17.02 -15.05 -3.37
CA ALA A 116 17.10 -15.83 -2.13
C ALA A 116 16.95 -14.95 -0.87
N ASN A 117 16.82 -13.63 -1.04
CA ASN A 117 16.79 -12.64 0.03
C ASN A 117 15.39 -12.07 0.28
N VAL A 118 14.33 -12.84 0.01
CA VAL A 118 12.94 -12.52 0.29
C VAL A 118 12.40 -13.49 1.33
N GLU A 119 11.88 -12.95 2.43
CA GLU A 119 11.33 -13.71 3.55
C GLU A 119 9.83 -13.42 3.67
N PRO A 120 8.92 -14.30 3.22
CA PRO A 120 7.48 -14.13 3.43
C PRO A 120 7.14 -14.20 4.92
N LEU A 121 6.30 -13.29 5.39
CA LEU A 121 5.86 -13.21 6.77
C LEU A 121 4.35 -13.01 6.83
N GLU A 122 3.63 -13.95 7.44
CA GLU A 122 2.20 -13.79 7.67
C GLU A 122 1.95 -12.90 8.89
N GLY A 123 1.11 -11.88 8.71
CA GLY A 123 0.77 -10.99 9.81
C GLY A 123 -0.11 -9.82 9.41
N GLU A 124 -0.70 -9.18 10.41
CA GLU A 124 -1.51 -7.98 10.23
C GLU A 124 -0.65 -6.72 10.38
N VAL A 125 -0.93 -5.71 9.56
CA VAL A 125 -0.22 -4.42 9.61
C VAL A 125 -0.42 -3.66 10.92
N GLU A 126 -1.49 -3.95 11.67
CA GLU A 126 -1.76 -3.39 13.01
C GLU A 126 -1.07 -4.13 14.15
N ALA A 127 -0.41 -5.26 13.87
CA ALA A 127 0.32 -6.08 14.84
C ALA A 127 1.45 -6.82 14.11
N ILE A 128 2.46 -6.09 13.69
CA ILE A 128 3.58 -6.61 12.89
C ILE A 128 4.37 -7.63 13.72
N PRO A 129 4.48 -8.90 13.29
CA PRO A 129 5.15 -9.94 14.07
C PRO A 129 6.69 -9.89 13.91
N LEU A 130 7.26 -8.72 14.19
CA LEU A 130 8.69 -8.45 14.22
C LEU A 130 9.05 -7.77 15.53
N ASP A 131 10.28 -7.95 15.98
CA ASP A 131 10.83 -7.30 17.14
C ASP A 131 10.94 -5.78 16.95
N ASP A 132 10.98 -5.04 18.06
CA ASP A 132 11.26 -3.61 18.05
C ASP A 132 12.62 -3.34 17.40
N ALA A 133 12.74 -2.24 16.67
CA ALA A 133 13.98 -1.78 16.06
C ALA A 133 14.70 -2.88 15.23
N SER A 134 13.96 -3.65 14.43
CA SER A 134 14.46 -4.79 13.67
C SER A 134 14.67 -4.51 12.18
N VAL A 135 14.08 -3.43 11.62
CA VAL A 135 14.15 -3.09 10.20
C VAL A 135 14.74 -1.70 9.95
N ASP A 136 15.41 -1.53 8.80
CA ASP A 136 16.07 -0.29 8.41
C ASP A 136 15.19 0.62 7.56
N LEU A 137 14.31 0.00 6.78
CA LEU A 137 13.38 0.69 5.87
C LEU A 137 12.04 -0.03 5.83
N ILE A 138 10.95 0.75 5.87
CA ILE A 138 9.61 0.26 5.55
C ILE A 138 9.19 0.84 4.21
N ILE A 139 8.69 -0.03 3.32
CA ILE A 139 8.00 0.33 2.08
C ILE A 139 6.56 -0.18 2.14
N SER A 140 5.64 0.48 1.44
CA SER A 140 4.24 0.04 1.32
C SER A 140 3.56 0.71 0.13
N ASN A 141 2.60 0.03 -0.50
CA ASN A 141 1.91 0.53 -1.69
C ASN A 141 0.40 0.23 -1.66
N GLY A 142 -0.41 1.22 -1.23
CA GLY A 142 -1.87 1.11 -1.21
C GLY A 142 -2.40 0.21 -0.10
N VAL A 143 -1.82 0.23 1.11
CA VAL A 143 -2.16 -0.69 2.19
C VAL A 143 -2.66 0.00 3.46
N ILE A 144 -2.06 1.12 3.84
CA ILE A 144 -2.37 1.77 5.12
C ILE A 144 -3.83 2.20 5.18
N ASN A 145 -4.39 2.66 4.05
CA ASN A 145 -5.80 3.06 3.97
C ASN A 145 -6.79 1.91 4.11
N LEU A 146 -6.38 0.68 3.85
CA LEU A 146 -7.23 -0.51 4.04
C LEU A 146 -7.46 -0.83 5.51
N SER A 147 -6.53 -0.44 6.39
CA SER A 147 -6.69 -0.64 7.82
C SER A 147 -7.75 0.30 8.42
N PRO A 148 -8.68 -0.22 9.23
CA PRO A 148 -9.57 0.61 10.04
C PRO A 148 -8.83 1.33 11.18
N ARG A 149 -7.61 0.90 11.52
CA ARG A 149 -6.80 1.38 12.65
C ARG A 149 -5.48 1.99 12.21
N LYS A 150 -5.51 2.93 11.26
CA LYS A 150 -4.32 3.53 10.64
C LYS A 150 -3.29 4.10 11.63
N ALA A 151 -3.76 4.69 12.74
CA ALA A 151 -2.86 5.16 13.80
C ALA A 151 -2.07 4.01 14.45
N ARG A 152 -2.69 2.83 14.58
CA ARG A 152 -2.02 1.62 15.09
C ARG A 152 -0.99 1.11 14.08
N VAL A 153 -1.32 1.11 12.79
CA VAL A 153 -0.34 0.76 11.73
C VAL A 153 0.88 1.66 11.80
N MET A 154 0.68 2.98 11.88
CA MET A 154 1.79 3.93 11.97
C MET A 154 2.63 3.75 13.25
N ALA A 155 1.98 3.40 14.37
CA ALA A 155 2.68 3.08 15.62
C ALA A 155 3.51 1.79 15.50
N GLU A 156 2.99 0.76 14.84
CA GLU A 156 3.74 -0.47 14.58
C GLU A 156 4.92 -0.21 13.63
N CYS A 157 4.74 0.61 12.59
CA CYS A 157 5.84 1.03 11.74
C CYS A 157 6.95 1.74 12.55
N ALA A 158 6.58 2.64 13.45
CA ALA A 158 7.55 3.32 14.33
C ALA A 158 8.26 2.34 15.28
N ARG A 159 7.54 1.33 15.79
CA ARG A 159 8.08 0.34 16.72
C ARG A 159 9.14 -0.56 16.07
N VAL A 160 8.85 -1.08 14.87
CA VAL A 160 9.75 -2.04 14.21
C VAL A 160 10.93 -1.38 13.52
N LEU A 161 10.85 -0.06 13.21
CA LEU A 161 11.98 0.67 12.64
C LEU A 161 13.08 0.89 13.66
N ARG A 162 14.32 0.69 13.23
CA ARG A 162 15.52 1.09 13.99
C ARG A 162 15.54 2.61 14.18
N PRO A 163 16.20 3.10 15.24
CA PRO A 163 16.47 4.54 15.38
C PRO A 163 17.05 5.12 14.09
N GLY A 164 16.48 6.23 13.59
CA GLY A 164 16.86 6.83 12.31
C GLY A 164 16.49 6.00 11.05
N GLY A 165 15.74 4.91 11.21
CA GLY A 165 15.20 4.12 10.11
C GLY A 165 14.28 4.93 9.21
N ARG A 166 13.99 4.43 8.02
CA ARG A 166 13.29 5.17 6.96
C ARG A 166 11.92 4.56 6.66
N LEU A 167 10.96 5.42 6.37
CA LEU A 167 9.65 5.06 5.84
C LEU A 167 9.52 5.66 4.44
N CYS A 168 9.06 4.86 3.46
CA CYS A 168 8.67 5.34 2.15
C CYS A 168 7.43 4.58 1.67
N VAL A 169 6.28 5.22 1.78
CA VAL A 169 4.98 4.58 1.49
C VAL A 169 4.21 5.37 0.45
N SER A 170 3.44 4.68 -0.36
CA SER A 170 2.45 5.30 -1.24
C SER A 170 1.05 4.89 -0.86
N ASP A 171 0.13 5.85 -0.88
CA ASP A 171 -1.29 5.61 -0.68
C ASP A 171 -2.13 6.74 -1.30
N LEU A 172 -3.44 6.59 -1.29
CA LEU A 172 -4.36 7.64 -1.70
C LEU A 172 -4.63 8.62 -0.55
N THR A 173 -4.77 9.89 -0.89
CA THR A 173 -5.32 10.90 0.00
C THR A 173 -6.61 11.45 -0.61
N VAL A 174 -7.59 11.73 0.23
CA VAL A 174 -8.91 12.25 -0.16
C VAL A 174 -9.33 13.30 0.86
N ARG A 175 -9.94 14.37 0.39
CA ARG A 175 -10.73 15.24 1.26
C ARG A 175 -12.13 14.64 1.31
N GLN A 176 -12.53 14.09 2.45
CA GLN A 176 -13.79 13.34 2.58
C GLN A 176 -15.02 14.22 2.27
N GLU A 177 -14.95 15.51 2.55
CA GLU A 177 -15.98 16.49 2.17
C GLU A 177 -16.15 16.64 0.64
N ASP A 178 -15.19 16.12 -0.13
CA ASP A 178 -15.20 16.19 -1.58
C ASP A 178 -15.91 15.02 -2.25
N LEU A 179 -16.22 13.95 -1.52
CA LEU A 179 -16.88 12.77 -2.06
C LEU A 179 -18.27 12.57 -1.43
N PRO A 180 -19.29 12.28 -2.27
CA PRO A 180 -20.62 11.93 -1.79
C PRO A 180 -20.60 10.74 -0.81
N PRO A 181 -21.38 10.79 0.29
CA PRO A 181 -21.45 9.70 1.28
C PRO A 181 -21.81 8.34 0.66
N GLU A 182 -22.61 8.34 -0.40
CA GLU A 182 -23.03 7.13 -1.11
C GLU A 182 -21.83 6.40 -1.75
N ILE A 183 -20.75 7.12 -2.10
CA ILE A 183 -19.50 6.52 -2.59
C ILE A 183 -18.69 5.98 -1.41
N LEU A 184 -18.58 6.75 -0.33
CA LEU A 184 -17.78 6.39 0.84
C LEU A 184 -18.31 5.14 1.56
N THR A 185 -19.59 4.80 1.40
CA THR A 185 -20.20 3.58 1.97
C THR A 185 -20.07 2.35 1.08
N ARG A 186 -19.51 2.47 -0.14
CA ARG A 186 -19.34 1.32 -1.04
C ARG A 186 -18.17 0.45 -0.63
N PRO A 187 -18.34 -0.89 -0.55
CA PRO A 187 -17.25 -1.84 -0.32
C PRO A 187 -16.11 -1.68 -1.31
N ALA A 188 -16.42 -1.50 -2.60
CA ALA A 188 -15.44 -1.28 -3.66
C ALA A 188 -14.59 -0.02 -3.45
N ALA A 189 -15.19 1.08 -2.97
CA ALA A 189 -14.46 2.31 -2.66
C ALA A 189 -13.52 2.12 -1.45
N TRP A 190 -13.89 1.26 -0.50
CA TRP A 190 -12.98 0.90 0.61
C TRP A 190 -11.83 0.03 0.11
N ALA A 191 -12.12 -1.06 -0.60
CA ALA A 191 -11.10 -1.95 -1.17
C ALA A 191 -10.13 -1.20 -2.12
N GLY A 192 -10.64 -0.19 -2.84
CA GLY A 192 -9.84 0.70 -3.70
C GLY A 192 -9.13 1.84 -2.96
N CYS A 193 -9.01 1.78 -1.64
CA CYS A 193 -8.33 2.80 -0.79
C CYS A 193 -8.96 4.20 -0.81
N VAL A 194 -10.13 4.41 -1.42
CA VAL A 194 -10.78 5.73 -1.52
C VAL A 194 -11.60 6.05 -0.26
N ALA A 195 -12.52 5.16 0.14
CA ALA A 195 -13.39 5.40 1.29
C ALA A 195 -12.62 5.44 2.63
N GLY A 196 -11.52 4.68 2.73
CA GLY A 196 -10.63 4.69 3.89
C GLY A 196 -9.55 5.76 3.87
N ALA A 197 -9.42 6.54 2.80
CA ALA A 197 -8.32 7.48 2.63
C ALA A 197 -8.34 8.62 3.67
N LEU A 198 -7.15 9.00 4.12
CA LEU A 198 -6.94 10.17 4.97
C LEU A 198 -6.73 11.43 4.10
N ALA A 199 -7.03 12.60 4.65
CA ALA A 199 -6.50 13.84 4.11
C ALA A 199 -4.96 13.88 4.30
N GLU A 200 -4.25 14.52 3.38
CA GLU A 200 -2.77 14.61 3.41
C GLU A 200 -2.25 15.17 4.75
N ALA A 201 -2.89 16.23 5.26
CA ALA A 201 -2.51 16.81 6.55
C ALA A 201 -2.71 15.82 7.72
N ASP A 202 -3.67 14.91 7.62
CA ASP A 202 -3.91 13.89 8.65
C ASP A 202 -2.86 12.79 8.61
N VAL A 203 -2.38 12.42 7.43
CA VAL A 203 -1.25 11.49 7.28
C VAL A 203 -0.02 12.06 7.99
N VAL A 204 0.35 13.30 7.68
CA VAL A 204 1.50 13.98 8.29
C VAL A 204 1.34 14.08 9.81
N ARG A 205 0.16 14.53 10.27
CA ARG A 205 -0.11 14.68 11.72
C ARG A 205 -0.05 13.34 12.46
N LYS A 206 -0.57 12.27 11.88
CA LYS A 206 -0.56 10.94 12.51
C LYS A 206 0.86 10.35 12.56
N LEU A 207 1.65 10.50 11.51
CA LEU A 207 3.05 10.08 11.50
C LEU A 207 3.86 10.85 12.55
N ALA A 208 3.73 12.18 12.62
CA ALA A 208 4.41 12.99 13.61
C ALA A 208 4.05 12.59 15.06
N ARG A 209 2.78 12.23 15.31
CA ARG A 209 2.31 11.79 16.65
C ARG A 209 2.97 10.50 17.15
N VAL A 210 3.40 9.62 16.26
CA VAL A 210 4.07 8.35 16.61
C VAL A 210 5.60 8.46 16.52
N GLY A 211 6.14 9.71 16.39
CA GLY A 211 7.57 9.99 16.49
C GLY A 211 8.30 10.09 15.16
N PHE A 212 7.64 9.98 14.01
CA PHE A 212 8.30 10.23 12.73
C PHE A 212 8.68 11.70 12.56
N GLN A 213 9.86 11.92 11.98
CA GLN A 213 10.47 13.22 11.68
C GLN A 213 10.77 13.33 10.18
N ASP A 214 11.17 14.51 9.71
CA ASP A 214 11.53 14.77 8.30
C ASP A 214 10.46 14.27 7.31
N ILE A 215 9.18 14.47 7.67
CA ILE A 215 8.05 13.99 6.87
C ILE A 215 7.92 14.88 5.63
N ASP A 216 8.07 14.30 4.45
CA ASP A 216 7.85 15.00 3.18
C ASP A 216 6.97 14.19 2.21
N ILE A 217 6.41 14.85 1.21
CA ILE A 217 5.56 14.24 0.18
C ILE A 217 6.12 14.63 -1.19
N PRO A 218 7.15 13.89 -1.68
CA PRO A 218 7.87 14.24 -2.92
C PRO A 218 7.07 13.97 -4.20
N TYR A 219 5.94 13.26 -4.09
CA TYR A 219 5.13 12.91 -5.26
C TYR A 219 3.65 13.04 -4.96
N ARG A 220 2.93 13.63 -5.92
CA ARG A 220 1.47 13.72 -5.95
C ARG A 220 0.98 13.53 -7.38
N ARG A 221 -0.01 12.68 -7.57
CA ARG A 221 -0.69 12.50 -8.86
C ARG A 221 -2.21 12.46 -8.63
N PRO A 222 -2.98 13.36 -9.23
CA PRO A 222 -4.43 13.24 -9.24
C PRO A 222 -4.85 11.88 -9.82
N LEU A 223 -5.87 11.27 -9.23
CA LEU A 223 -6.46 10.01 -9.65
C LEU A 223 -7.93 10.28 -9.97
N GLY A 224 -8.30 10.10 -11.22
CA GLY A 224 -9.65 10.30 -11.71
C GLY A 224 -10.49 9.03 -11.67
N ILE A 225 -11.77 9.14 -12.05
CA ILE A 225 -12.68 8.00 -12.13
C ILE A 225 -12.19 6.99 -13.20
N ASP A 226 -11.59 7.47 -14.28
CA ASP A 226 -11.04 6.59 -15.33
C ASP A 226 -9.81 5.81 -14.82
N ASP A 227 -8.99 6.39 -13.94
CA ASP A 227 -7.94 5.66 -13.24
C ASP A 227 -8.54 4.58 -12.32
N CYS A 228 -9.58 4.90 -11.55
CA CYS A 228 -10.28 3.92 -10.70
C CYS A 228 -10.80 2.73 -11.52
N ALA A 229 -11.30 2.97 -12.72
CA ALA A 229 -11.81 1.92 -13.60
C ALA A 229 -10.72 0.93 -14.10
N LEU A 230 -9.43 1.25 -13.97
CA LEU A 230 -8.34 0.31 -14.26
C LEU A 230 -8.16 -0.76 -13.17
N TYR A 231 -8.65 -0.48 -11.96
CA TYR A 231 -8.53 -1.40 -10.83
C TYR A 231 -9.75 -2.33 -10.77
N PRO A 232 -9.56 -3.64 -10.81
CA PRO A 232 -10.66 -4.61 -10.75
C PRO A 232 -11.39 -4.64 -9.40
N LEU A 233 -10.97 -3.81 -8.46
CA LEU A 233 -11.61 -3.58 -7.16
C LEU A 233 -12.87 -2.71 -7.28
N PHE A 234 -12.97 -1.88 -8.34
CA PHE A 234 -14.12 -1.05 -8.60
C PHE A 234 -15.06 -1.74 -9.59
N ASP A 235 -16.22 -2.16 -9.10
CA ASP A 235 -17.27 -2.71 -9.96
C ASP A 235 -17.88 -1.63 -10.88
N PRO A 236 -18.49 -2.03 -12.03
CA PRO A 236 -19.09 -1.10 -12.98
C PRO A 236 -20.18 -0.20 -12.36
N ASP A 237 -20.94 -0.71 -11.38
CA ASP A 237 -22.01 0.05 -10.73
C ASP A 237 -21.44 1.16 -9.84
N THR A 238 -20.33 0.88 -9.16
CA THR A 238 -19.60 1.90 -8.36
C THR A 238 -19.02 2.97 -9.28
N ILE A 239 -18.39 2.61 -10.40
CA ILE A 239 -17.89 3.58 -11.39
C ILE A 239 -19.03 4.43 -11.98
N ALA A 240 -20.16 3.82 -12.34
CA ALA A 240 -21.33 4.54 -12.84
C ALA A 240 -21.90 5.49 -11.77
N LEU A 241 -21.94 5.07 -10.51
CA LEU A 241 -22.37 5.92 -9.39
C LEU A 241 -21.43 7.11 -9.21
N MET A 242 -20.12 6.90 -9.25
CA MET A 242 -19.12 7.97 -9.17
C MET A 242 -19.31 8.99 -10.29
N ARG A 243 -19.46 8.54 -11.53
CA ARG A 243 -19.70 9.43 -12.69
C ARG A 243 -20.99 10.24 -12.57
N ARG A 244 -22.01 9.69 -11.94
CA ARG A 244 -23.29 10.36 -11.73
C ARG A 244 -23.25 11.41 -10.61
N LEU A 245 -22.56 11.10 -9.50
CA LEU A 245 -22.61 11.92 -8.28
C LEU A 245 -21.46 12.93 -8.18
N VAL A 246 -20.29 12.63 -8.77
CA VAL A 246 -19.15 13.56 -8.77
C VAL A 246 -19.33 14.56 -9.91
N PRO A 247 -19.26 15.88 -9.64
CA PRO A 247 -19.32 16.91 -10.67
C PRO A 247 -18.28 16.68 -11.79
N PRO A 248 -18.62 16.90 -13.07
CA PRO A 248 -17.73 16.61 -14.19
C PRO A 248 -16.33 17.23 -14.08
N GLU A 249 -16.25 18.45 -13.57
CA GLU A 249 -14.99 19.19 -13.36
C GLU A 249 -14.10 18.56 -12.29
N ARG A 250 -14.61 17.65 -11.46
CA ARG A 250 -13.90 16.96 -10.38
C ARG A 250 -13.62 15.48 -10.69
N GLN A 251 -14.20 14.93 -11.76
CA GLN A 251 -14.04 13.51 -12.09
C GLN A 251 -12.61 13.12 -12.46
N HIS A 252 -11.77 14.09 -12.84
CA HIS A 252 -10.35 13.88 -13.13
C HIS A 252 -9.47 13.76 -11.87
N ALA A 253 -10.01 14.09 -10.67
CA ALA A 253 -9.26 14.12 -9.42
C ALA A 253 -10.16 13.79 -8.22
N VAL A 254 -10.64 12.54 -8.14
CA VAL A 254 -11.45 12.05 -7.00
C VAL A 254 -10.59 11.64 -5.80
N ALA A 255 -9.31 11.40 -6.04
CA ALA A 255 -8.30 11.13 -5.03
C ALA A 255 -6.94 11.67 -5.52
N VAL A 256 -5.94 11.66 -4.65
CA VAL A 256 -4.54 11.97 -5.01
C VAL A 256 -3.67 10.83 -4.53
N ALA A 257 -2.96 10.18 -5.46
CA ALA A 257 -1.91 9.24 -5.11
C ALA A 257 -0.68 10.03 -4.64
N VAL A 258 -0.21 9.72 -3.44
CA VAL A 258 0.95 10.39 -2.82
C VAL A 258 2.04 9.38 -2.50
N VAL A 259 3.28 9.83 -2.49
CA VAL A 259 4.39 9.14 -1.82
C VAL A 259 4.79 9.95 -0.61
N VAL A 260 4.83 9.31 0.54
CA VAL A 260 5.22 9.92 1.81
C VAL A 260 6.54 9.31 2.24
N ARG A 261 7.50 10.14 2.60
CA ARG A 261 8.77 9.73 3.24
C ARG A 261 8.84 10.29 4.64
N ALA A 262 9.46 9.54 5.53
CA ALA A 262 9.73 9.99 6.89
C ALA A 262 10.94 9.25 7.48
N ARG A 263 11.46 9.75 8.60
CA ARG A 263 12.47 9.08 9.41
C ARG A 263 11.90 8.73 10.78
N GLY A 264 12.24 7.54 11.27
CA GLY A 264 12.01 7.20 12.68
C GLY A 264 12.80 8.12 13.59
N ALA A 265 12.33 8.31 14.82
CA ALA A 265 13.09 9.01 15.84
C ALA A 265 14.47 8.36 16.04
N GLY A 266 15.50 9.18 16.28
CA GLY A 266 16.85 8.72 16.55
C GLY A 266 17.00 8.17 17.97
#